data_a62150a0fc6b4663adf034c168d207b1
#
_entry.id   a62150a0fc6b4663adf034c168d207b1
#
_cell.length_a   1.000
_cell.length_b   1.000
_cell.length_c   1.000
_cell.angle_alpha   90.00
_cell.angle_beta   90.00
_cell.angle_gamma   90.00
#
_symmetry.space_group_name_H-M   'P 1'
#
loop_
_entity.id
_entity.type
_entity.pdbx_description
1 polymer ?
#
loop_
_entity_poly.entity_id
_entity_poly.type
_entity_poly.pdbx_seq_one_letter_code
_entity_poly.pdbx_strand_id
1 'polypeptide(L)'
;CEEHGAEEPIDDRESQMYAEYFDSELISSARAYNAVLRNAEQRAADLIFNATTWNGASLTTGITNEWDDLANATPLTDVEAAVRKVYDGSGLWANALVINKKVFRNLRRCAQVLDAIEASGAGYASNAKEMTVEMLAMVFDLDYIIVAGGSKNTAKEGQTAAVGQLWSDEYAMVCRVATGSDFREPCIGRTFHWAQDGSSIGGTFETYRDETKRSDIVRVRHDVDEIV
;
A
#
# COMPACT_ATOMS: atom_id res chain seq x y z
N CYS A 1 -4.81 -20.25 1.85
CA CYS A 1 -4.02 -19.31 2.65
C CYS A 1 -2.63 -19.88 2.87
N GLU A 2 -1.66 -19.01 2.92
CA GLU A 2 -0.27 -19.33 3.21
C GLU A 2 0.15 -18.71 4.54
N GLU A 3 0.97 -19.43 5.31
CA GLU A 3 1.53 -18.88 6.54
C GLU A 3 2.70 -17.94 6.20
N HIS A 4 2.60 -16.71 6.68
CA HIS A 4 3.65 -15.70 6.59
C HIS A 4 4.04 -15.29 8.00
N GLY A 5 5.34 -15.32 8.29
CA GLY A 5 5.81 -14.98 9.61
C GLY A 5 7.20 -14.35 9.59
N ALA A 6 7.54 -13.71 10.70
CA ALA A 6 8.85 -13.19 10.99
C ALA A 6 9.25 -13.56 12.41
N GLU A 7 10.51 -13.88 12.60
CA GLU A 7 11.11 -14.25 13.89
C GLU A 7 12.22 -13.27 14.23
N GLU A 8 12.26 -12.83 15.47
CA GLU A 8 13.33 -12.00 16.00
C GLU A 8 13.91 -12.70 17.24
N PRO A 9 15.18 -13.13 17.21
CA PRO A 9 15.84 -13.73 18.36
C PRO A 9 16.34 -12.64 19.32
N ILE A 10 16.19 -12.89 20.61
CA ILE A 10 16.67 -12.04 21.70
C ILE A 10 17.73 -12.83 22.44
N ASP A 11 19.00 -12.46 22.30
CA ASP A 11 20.11 -13.09 23.01
C ASP A 11 20.05 -12.80 24.51
N ASP A 12 20.31 -13.79 25.35
CA ASP A 12 20.28 -13.67 26.81
C ASP A 12 21.19 -12.56 27.33
N ARG A 13 22.37 -12.38 26.72
CA ARG A 13 23.33 -11.36 27.12
C ARG A 13 22.86 -9.95 26.72
N GLU A 14 22.28 -9.84 25.53
CA GLU A 14 21.72 -8.58 25.04
C GLU A 14 20.55 -8.14 25.92
N SER A 15 19.65 -9.06 26.26
CA SER A 15 18.54 -8.81 27.16
C SER A 15 19.01 -8.31 28.53
N GLN A 16 20.01 -8.96 29.12
CA GLN A 16 20.55 -8.53 30.42
C GLN A 16 21.29 -7.19 30.36
N MET A 17 22.02 -6.92 29.28
CA MET A 17 22.79 -5.68 29.10
C MET A 17 21.88 -4.46 28.98
N TYR A 18 20.74 -4.61 28.34
CA TYR A 18 19.83 -3.52 28.05
C TYR A 18 18.60 -3.45 28.95
N ALA A 19 18.43 -4.38 29.90
CA ALA A 19 17.26 -4.48 30.78
C ALA A 19 16.92 -3.17 31.54
N GLU A 20 17.93 -2.34 31.83
CA GLU A 20 17.74 -1.05 32.51
C GLU A 20 17.32 0.10 31.57
N TYR A 21 17.49 -0.09 30.24
CA TYR A 21 17.28 0.97 29.25
C TYR A 21 16.00 0.79 28.45
N PHE A 22 15.67 -0.45 28.09
CA PHE A 22 14.48 -0.76 27.29
C PHE A 22 14.07 -2.23 27.43
N ASP A 23 12.80 -2.50 27.13
CA ASP A 23 12.25 -3.83 27.03
C ASP A 23 12.58 -4.44 25.66
N SER A 24 13.52 -5.40 25.64
CA SER A 24 13.99 -6.06 24.43
C SER A 24 12.88 -6.88 23.76
N GLU A 25 11.99 -7.51 24.54
CA GLU A 25 10.89 -8.30 24.02
C GLU A 25 9.87 -7.40 23.29
N LEU A 26 9.55 -6.24 23.85
CA LEU A 26 8.64 -5.28 23.22
C LEU A 26 9.20 -4.75 21.88
N ILE A 27 10.50 -4.44 21.84
CA ILE A 27 11.14 -3.92 20.62
C ILE A 27 11.22 -5.01 19.54
N SER A 28 11.60 -6.24 19.92
CA SER A 28 11.69 -7.37 19.01
C SER A 28 10.31 -7.75 18.46
N SER A 29 9.28 -7.74 19.31
CA SER A 29 7.90 -7.94 18.90
C SER A 29 7.45 -6.89 17.87
N ALA A 30 7.76 -5.62 18.10
CA ALA A 30 7.43 -4.55 17.16
C ALA A 30 8.18 -4.68 15.83
N ARG A 31 9.45 -5.13 15.85
CA ARG A 31 10.23 -5.38 14.62
C ARG A 31 9.66 -6.54 13.82
N ALA A 32 9.39 -7.68 14.46
CA ALA A 32 8.80 -8.85 13.81
C ALA A 32 7.42 -8.49 13.20
N TYR A 33 6.57 -7.78 13.94
CA TYR A 33 5.28 -7.32 13.48
C TYR A 33 5.39 -6.39 12.26
N ASN A 34 6.27 -5.40 12.30
CA ASN A 34 6.51 -4.51 11.17
C ASN A 34 7.04 -5.26 9.93
N ALA A 35 7.85 -6.31 10.12
CA ALA A 35 8.32 -7.13 9.01
C ALA A 35 7.18 -7.88 8.32
N VAL A 36 6.26 -8.46 9.10
CA VAL A 36 5.07 -9.15 8.58
C VAL A 36 4.16 -8.18 7.83
N LEU A 37 3.88 -7.01 8.40
CA LEU A 37 3.04 -5.99 7.74
C LEU A 37 3.65 -5.49 6.43
N ARG A 38 4.96 -5.21 6.40
CA ARG A 38 5.64 -4.78 5.17
C ARG A 38 5.63 -5.86 4.09
N ASN A 39 5.75 -7.11 4.50
CA ASN A 39 5.68 -8.23 3.57
C ASN A 39 4.26 -8.37 2.98
N ALA A 40 3.21 -8.22 3.79
CA ALA A 40 1.83 -8.19 3.32
C ALA A 40 1.58 -7.02 2.35
N GLU A 41 2.07 -5.83 2.69
CA GLU A 41 1.98 -4.65 1.82
C GLU A 41 2.73 -4.86 0.49
N GLN A 42 3.90 -5.51 0.51
CA GLN A 42 4.66 -5.83 -0.70
C GLN A 42 3.88 -6.79 -1.60
N ARG A 43 3.28 -7.86 -1.04
CA ARG A 43 2.48 -8.81 -1.82
C ARG A 43 1.28 -8.11 -2.47
N ALA A 44 0.57 -7.27 -1.71
CA ALA A 44 -0.54 -6.48 -2.24
C ALA A 44 -0.08 -5.53 -3.38
N ALA A 45 1.05 -4.86 -3.21
CA ALA A 45 1.61 -3.98 -4.24
C ALA A 45 1.99 -4.74 -5.51
N ASP A 46 2.62 -5.92 -5.36
CA ASP A 46 3.03 -6.76 -6.48
C ASP A 46 1.83 -7.34 -7.26
N LEU A 47 0.69 -7.53 -6.60
CA LEU A 47 -0.56 -7.96 -7.26
C LEU A 47 -1.28 -6.81 -7.96
N ILE A 48 -1.35 -5.64 -7.32
CA ILE A 48 -2.12 -4.49 -7.81
C ILE A 48 -1.33 -3.73 -8.88
N PHE A 49 -0.03 -3.46 -8.65
CA PHE A 49 0.82 -2.72 -9.60
C PHE A 49 1.61 -3.68 -10.48
N ASN A 50 0.90 -4.47 -11.29
CA ASN A 50 1.48 -5.51 -12.11
C ASN A 50 0.83 -5.58 -13.49
N ALA A 51 1.55 -5.17 -14.52
CA ALA A 51 1.09 -5.20 -15.91
C ALA A 51 0.86 -6.62 -16.46
N THR A 52 1.38 -7.67 -15.81
CA THR A 52 1.15 -9.06 -16.19
C THR A 52 -0.21 -9.54 -15.68
N THR A 53 -0.60 -9.15 -14.47
CA THR A 53 -1.92 -9.44 -13.91
C THR A 53 -3.01 -8.69 -14.69
N TRP A 54 -2.77 -7.42 -14.97
CA TRP A 54 -3.71 -6.54 -15.69
C TRP A 54 -3.34 -6.43 -17.18
N ASN A 55 -3.21 -7.56 -17.86
CA ASN A 55 -2.76 -7.61 -19.25
C ASN A 55 -3.86 -7.20 -20.24
N GLY A 56 -3.46 -6.45 -21.26
CA GLY A 56 -4.30 -6.04 -22.38
C GLY A 56 -4.75 -4.58 -22.32
N ALA A 57 -5.09 -4.04 -23.51
CA ALA A 57 -5.46 -2.62 -23.67
C ALA A 57 -6.76 -2.20 -22.95
N SER A 58 -7.58 -3.17 -22.56
CA SER A 58 -8.80 -2.92 -21.76
C SER A 58 -8.51 -2.73 -20.28
N LEU A 59 -7.38 -3.24 -19.78
CA LEU A 59 -7.02 -3.22 -18.36
C LEU A 59 -5.83 -2.31 -18.07
N THR A 60 -4.89 -2.18 -18.99
CA THR A 60 -3.71 -1.30 -18.84
C THR A 60 -3.64 -0.31 -20.00
N THR A 61 -3.34 0.95 -19.69
CA THR A 61 -3.16 2.02 -20.69
C THR A 61 -1.90 2.79 -20.37
N GLY A 62 -1.02 2.96 -21.36
CA GLY A 62 0.06 3.95 -21.28
C GLY A 62 -0.51 5.35 -21.52
N ILE A 63 -0.19 6.27 -20.62
CA ILE A 63 -0.53 7.68 -20.78
C ILE A 63 0.52 8.39 -21.63
N THR A 64 0.13 9.43 -22.35
CA THR A 64 1.03 10.16 -23.27
C THR A 64 1.97 11.10 -22.52
N ASN A 65 1.43 11.83 -21.54
CA ASN A 65 2.19 12.73 -20.68
C ASN A 65 2.12 12.19 -19.25
N GLU A 66 3.24 11.76 -18.74
CA GLU A 66 3.32 11.23 -17.37
C GLU A 66 2.96 12.32 -16.34
N TRP A 67 2.43 11.92 -15.20
CA TRP A 67 1.94 12.88 -14.18
C TRP A 67 3.06 13.60 -13.43
N ASP A 68 4.29 13.39 -13.79
CA ASP A 68 5.46 14.18 -13.36
C ASP A 68 5.73 15.40 -14.28
N ASP A 69 5.20 15.41 -15.51
CA ASP A 69 5.11 16.62 -16.34
C ASP A 69 3.99 17.53 -15.85
N LEU A 70 4.31 18.36 -14.87
CA LEU A 70 3.36 19.20 -14.17
C LEU A 70 2.57 20.17 -15.04
N ALA A 71 3.08 20.50 -16.23
CA ALA A 71 2.49 21.48 -17.13
C ALA A 71 1.56 20.86 -18.19
N ASN A 72 1.92 19.67 -18.70
CA ASN A 72 1.24 19.05 -19.84
C ASN A 72 0.45 17.80 -19.48
N ALA A 73 0.64 17.24 -18.29
CA ALA A 73 -0.12 16.08 -17.85
C ALA A 73 -1.62 16.38 -17.73
N THR A 74 -2.43 15.38 -18.08
CA THR A 74 -3.89 15.46 -18.09
C THR A 74 -4.55 14.43 -17.17
N PRO A 75 -4.25 14.44 -15.85
CA PRO A 75 -4.69 13.40 -14.92
C PRO A 75 -6.21 13.27 -14.81
N LEU A 76 -6.98 14.35 -14.95
CA LEU A 76 -8.45 14.29 -14.96
C LEU A 76 -8.98 13.46 -16.14
N THR A 77 -8.42 13.69 -17.32
CA THR A 77 -8.81 12.96 -18.53
C THR A 77 -8.39 11.49 -18.44
N ASP A 78 -7.21 11.24 -17.92
CA ASP A 78 -6.65 9.88 -17.78
C ASP A 78 -7.46 9.04 -16.77
N VAL A 79 -7.80 9.63 -15.61
CA VAL A 79 -8.61 8.96 -14.58
C VAL A 79 -10.04 8.74 -15.10
N GLU A 80 -10.66 9.71 -15.75
CA GLU A 80 -12.00 9.56 -16.33
C GLU A 80 -12.01 8.43 -17.40
N ALA A 81 -10.99 8.36 -18.25
CA ALA A 81 -10.86 7.28 -19.22
C ALA A 81 -10.70 5.92 -18.56
N ALA A 82 -9.97 5.85 -17.44
CA ALA A 82 -9.82 4.62 -16.66
C ALA A 82 -11.13 4.21 -15.96
N VAL A 83 -11.87 5.16 -15.38
CA VAL A 83 -13.19 4.91 -14.77
C VAL A 83 -14.16 4.32 -15.80
N ARG A 84 -14.18 4.87 -17.03
CA ARG A 84 -15.01 4.32 -18.12
C ARG A 84 -14.60 2.90 -18.51
N LYS A 85 -13.30 2.60 -18.56
CA LYS A 85 -12.84 1.25 -18.84
C LYS A 85 -13.29 0.24 -17.79
N VAL A 86 -13.25 0.62 -16.51
CA VAL A 86 -13.78 -0.23 -15.43
C VAL A 86 -15.28 -0.48 -15.64
N TYR A 87 -16.03 0.56 -15.98
CA TYR A 87 -17.46 0.44 -16.25
C TYR A 87 -17.76 -0.45 -17.48
N ASP A 88 -17.05 -0.22 -18.58
CA ASP A 88 -17.22 -0.99 -19.82
C ASP A 88 -16.91 -2.48 -19.66
N GLY A 89 -15.94 -2.79 -18.78
CA GLY A 89 -15.54 -4.17 -18.50
C GLY A 89 -16.40 -4.90 -17.47
N SER A 90 -16.90 -4.19 -16.45
CA SER A 90 -17.57 -4.79 -15.29
C SER A 90 -19.04 -4.40 -15.14
N GLY A 91 -19.50 -3.35 -15.80
CA GLY A 91 -20.82 -2.74 -15.59
C GLY A 91 -20.94 -1.96 -14.28
N LEU A 92 -19.85 -1.75 -13.56
CA LEU A 92 -19.81 -1.06 -12.27
C LEU A 92 -18.83 0.12 -12.32
N TRP A 93 -19.21 1.22 -11.70
CA TRP A 93 -18.34 2.38 -11.59
C TRP A 93 -17.19 2.13 -10.61
N ALA A 94 -16.00 2.58 -10.98
CA ALA A 94 -14.88 2.65 -10.06
C ALA A 94 -15.18 3.66 -8.94
N ASN A 95 -14.65 3.40 -7.75
CA ASN A 95 -14.82 4.28 -6.60
C ASN A 95 -13.50 4.63 -5.91
N ALA A 96 -12.40 4.08 -6.35
CA ALA A 96 -11.09 4.28 -5.74
C ALA A 96 -9.96 4.50 -6.75
N LEU A 97 -8.99 5.32 -6.35
CA LEU A 97 -7.71 5.51 -7.03
C LEU A 97 -6.59 5.14 -6.05
N VAL A 98 -5.77 4.17 -6.43
CA VAL A 98 -4.57 3.77 -5.67
C VAL A 98 -3.34 4.37 -6.33
N ILE A 99 -2.57 5.13 -5.58
CA ILE A 99 -1.36 5.81 -6.07
C ILE A 99 -0.24 5.78 -5.04
N ASN A 100 0.98 5.93 -5.52
CA ASN A 100 2.14 6.14 -4.68
C ASN A 100 2.20 7.59 -4.13
N LYS A 101 2.87 7.78 -3.01
CA LYS A 101 3.06 9.09 -2.38
C LYS A 101 3.80 10.10 -3.27
N LYS A 102 4.73 9.65 -4.13
CA LYS A 102 5.43 10.52 -5.10
C LYS A 102 4.45 11.02 -6.17
N VAL A 103 3.63 10.12 -6.70
CA VAL A 103 2.56 10.46 -7.66
C VAL A 103 1.56 11.45 -7.05
N PHE A 104 1.13 11.21 -5.81
CA PHE A 104 0.27 12.15 -5.09
C PHE A 104 0.88 13.56 -4.97
N ARG A 105 2.20 13.64 -4.70
CA ARG A 105 2.89 14.94 -4.64
C ARG A 105 2.97 15.63 -5.99
N ASN A 106 3.06 14.89 -7.09
CA ASN A 106 3.04 15.43 -8.44
C ASN A 106 1.65 15.93 -8.79
N LEU A 107 0.60 15.14 -8.54
CA LEU A 107 -0.80 15.54 -8.78
C LEU A 107 -1.18 16.85 -8.10
N ARG A 108 -0.73 17.06 -6.88
CA ARG A 108 -0.95 18.31 -6.12
C ARG A 108 -0.35 19.56 -6.78
N ARG A 109 0.55 19.39 -7.74
CA ARG A 109 1.25 20.47 -8.43
C ARG A 109 0.91 20.52 -9.92
N CYS A 110 0.12 19.57 -10.41
CA CYS A 110 -0.26 19.50 -11.80
C CYS A 110 -1.22 20.66 -12.14
N ALA A 111 -0.94 21.36 -13.24
CA ALA A 111 -1.71 22.53 -13.68
C ALA A 111 -3.20 22.21 -13.84
N GLN A 112 -3.55 21.11 -14.52
CA GLN A 112 -4.94 20.72 -14.74
C GLN A 112 -5.73 20.50 -13.44
N VAL A 113 -5.09 19.91 -12.41
CA VAL A 113 -5.73 19.66 -11.10
C VAL A 113 -5.93 20.97 -10.36
N LEU A 114 -4.94 21.88 -10.38
CA LEU A 114 -5.04 23.20 -9.75
C LEU A 114 -6.13 24.04 -10.41
N ASP A 115 -6.19 24.09 -11.75
CA ASP A 115 -7.21 24.81 -12.49
C ASP A 115 -8.63 24.28 -12.19
N ALA A 116 -8.82 22.98 -12.05
CA ALA A 116 -10.09 22.38 -11.70
C ALA A 116 -10.55 22.77 -10.28
N ILE A 117 -9.64 22.87 -9.33
CA ILE A 117 -9.94 23.30 -7.96
C ILE A 117 -10.30 24.79 -7.93
N GLU A 118 -9.55 25.63 -8.65
CA GLU A 118 -9.84 27.05 -8.75
C GLU A 118 -11.22 27.31 -9.40
N ALA A 119 -11.53 26.55 -10.44
CA ALA A 119 -12.83 26.64 -11.14
C ALA A 119 -14.01 26.20 -10.26
N SER A 120 -13.81 25.32 -9.30
CA SER A 120 -14.85 24.87 -8.36
C SER A 120 -15.19 25.89 -7.27
N GLY A 121 -14.51 27.04 -7.23
CA GLY A 121 -14.74 28.09 -6.24
C GLY A 121 -14.17 27.80 -4.84
N ALA A 122 -13.46 26.72 -4.67
CA ALA A 122 -12.73 26.40 -3.45
C ALA A 122 -11.44 27.22 -3.34
N GLY A 123 -11.57 28.55 -3.31
CA GLY A 123 -10.51 29.55 -3.41
C GLY A 123 -9.37 29.50 -2.35
N TYR A 124 -9.21 28.39 -1.68
CA TYR A 124 -8.17 28.16 -0.68
C TYR A 124 -7.02 27.25 -1.13
N ALA A 125 -7.14 26.60 -2.29
CA ALA A 125 -6.14 25.63 -2.74
C ALA A 125 -5.19 26.18 -3.82
N SER A 126 -4.92 27.47 -3.84
CA SER A 126 -3.90 28.06 -4.74
C SER A 126 -2.47 27.55 -4.42
N ASN A 127 -2.30 26.86 -3.30
CA ASN A 127 -1.04 26.26 -2.89
C ASN A 127 -1.15 24.73 -2.86
N ALA A 128 -0.31 24.06 -3.63
CA ALA A 128 -0.15 22.60 -3.64
C ALA A 128 0.00 21.98 -2.21
N LYS A 129 0.39 22.78 -1.23
CA LYS A 129 0.59 22.36 0.15
C LYS A 129 -0.72 22.17 0.93
N GLU A 130 -1.77 22.84 0.52
CA GLU A 130 -3.10 22.83 1.18
C GLU A 130 -4.05 21.77 0.61
N MET A 131 -3.68 21.18 -0.54
CA MET A 131 -4.49 20.14 -1.17
C MET A 131 -4.47 18.86 -0.34
N THR A 132 -5.63 18.46 0.15
CA THR A 132 -5.85 17.23 0.88
C THR A 132 -6.23 16.07 -0.05
N VAL A 133 -6.23 14.84 0.49
CA VAL A 133 -6.67 13.65 -0.25
C VAL A 133 -8.16 13.75 -0.61
N GLU A 134 -8.98 14.31 0.29
CA GLU A 134 -10.42 14.49 0.10
C GLU A 134 -10.73 15.50 -1.02
N MET A 135 -9.97 16.58 -1.11
CA MET A 135 -10.11 17.55 -2.20
C MET A 135 -9.78 16.91 -3.56
N LEU A 136 -8.74 16.09 -3.60
CA LEU A 136 -8.37 15.37 -4.81
C LEU A 136 -9.43 14.32 -5.19
N ALA A 137 -10.04 13.64 -4.21
CA ALA A 137 -11.13 12.71 -4.43
C ALA A 137 -12.36 13.39 -5.06
N MET A 138 -12.71 14.59 -4.58
CA MET A 138 -13.78 15.38 -5.16
C MET A 138 -13.48 15.82 -6.60
N VAL A 139 -12.23 16.16 -6.92
CA VAL A 139 -11.81 16.56 -8.27
C VAL A 139 -11.91 15.41 -9.27
N PHE A 140 -11.61 14.19 -8.82
CA PHE A 140 -11.69 12.97 -9.65
C PHE A 140 -13.07 12.29 -9.61
N ASP A 141 -14.02 12.81 -8.83
CA ASP A 141 -15.34 12.20 -8.60
C ASP A 141 -15.25 10.75 -8.13
N LEU A 142 -14.36 10.51 -7.14
CA LEU A 142 -14.12 9.20 -6.53
C LEU A 142 -14.37 9.25 -5.02
N ASP A 143 -14.82 8.14 -4.44
CA ASP A 143 -15.04 8.03 -3.00
C ASP A 143 -13.73 7.97 -2.21
N TYR A 144 -12.72 7.31 -2.78
CA TYR A 144 -11.46 7.04 -2.08
C TYR A 144 -10.24 7.33 -2.94
N ILE A 145 -9.23 7.96 -2.33
CA ILE A 145 -7.87 8.00 -2.87
C ILE A 145 -6.95 7.36 -1.83
N ILE A 146 -6.34 6.25 -2.21
CA ILE A 146 -5.42 5.48 -1.37
C ILE A 146 -4.00 5.85 -1.74
N VAL A 147 -3.32 6.54 -0.82
CA VAL A 147 -1.94 6.99 -1.02
C VAL A 147 -0.98 6.06 -0.28
N ALA A 148 -0.34 5.18 -1.01
CA ALA A 148 0.63 4.23 -0.50
C ALA A 148 2.01 4.89 -0.30
N GLY A 149 2.69 4.60 0.82
CA GLY A 149 3.94 5.27 1.19
C GLY A 149 5.03 4.36 1.77
N GLY A 150 4.88 3.06 1.69
CA GLY A 150 5.85 2.09 2.20
C GLY A 150 7.19 2.14 1.46
N SER A 151 8.29 1.88 2.16
CA SER A 151 9.63 1.80 1.60
C SER A 151 10.35 0.54 2.05
N LYS A 152 11.24 0.04 1.20
CA LYS A 152 12.09 -1.14 1.47
C LYS A 152 13.55 -0.85 1.15
N ASN A 153 14.44 -1.56 1.83
CA ASN A 153 15.84 -1.61 1.46
C ASN A 153 16.08 -2.86 0.59
N THR A 154 16.55 -2.67 -0.63
CA THR A 154 16.85 -3.75 -1.58
C THR A 154 18.31 -4.19 -1.54
N ALA A 155 19.15 -3.51 -0.77
CA ALA A 155 20.55 -3.90 -0.60
C ALA A 155 20.69 -5.20 0.19
N LYS A 156 21.67 -6.00 -0.18
CA LYS A 156 22.07 -7.18 0.61
C LYS A 156 22.73 -6.73 1.92
N GLU A 157 22.70 -7.61 2.90
CA GLU A 157 23.36 -7.39 4.19
C GLU A 157 24.84 -7.01 4.00
N GLY A 158 25.31 -6.02 4.76
CA GLY A 158 26.67 -5.49 4.69
C GLY A 158 26.96 -4.54 3.53
N GLN A 159 26.00 -4.24 2.66
CA GLN A 159 26.15 -3.27 1.56
C GLN A 159 25.47 -1.93 1.89
N THR A 160 25.86 -0.90 1.12
CA THR A 160 25.21 0.42 1.22
C THR A 160 23.72 0.29 0.97
N ALA A 161 22.90 0.89 1.84
CA ALA A 161 21.45 0.83 1.74
C ALA A 161 20.96 1.38 0.39
N ALA A 162 20.14 0.60 -0.30
CA ALA A 162 19.41 0.98 -1.51
C ALA A 162 17.92 1.07 -1.19
N VAL A 163 17.47 2.26 -0.82
CA VAL A 163 16.07 2.49 -0.43
C VAL A 163 15.21 2.62 -1.68
N GLY A 164 14.24 1.72 -1.83
CA GLY A 164 13.20 1.74 -2.87
C GLY A 164 11.82 1.89 -2.24
N GLN A 165 10.84 2.19 -3.09
CA GLN A 165 9.44 2.24 -2.67
C GLN A 165 8.80 0.85 -2.81
N LEU A 166 7.88 0.50 -1.91
CA LEU A 166 7.09 -0.73 -2.02
C LEU A 166 6.14 -0.65 -3.21
N TRP A 167 5.47 0.49 -3.34
CA TRP A 167 4.55 0.79 -4.44
C TRP A 167 5.28 1.57 -5.52
N SER A 168 5.28 1.06 -6.75
CA SER A 168 5.92 1.73 -7.88
C SER A 168 5.27 3.09 -8.16
N ASP A 169 6.07 4.07 -8.54
CA ASP A 169 5.62 5.38 -9.02
C ASP A 169 5.29 5.41 -10.54
N GLU A 170 5.56 4.28 -11.22
CA GLU A 170 5.23 4.07 -12.64
C GLU A 170 3.75 3.73 -12.88
N TYR A 171 2.98 3.44 -11.82
CA TYR A 171 1.60 2.96 -11.92
C TYR A 171 0.65 3.79 -11.07
N ALA A 172 -0.58 3.90 -11.57
CA ALA A 172 -1.77 4.33 -10.85
C ALA A 172 -2.91 3.35 -11.18
N MET A 173 -3.68 2.93 -10.18
CA MET A 173 -4.77 1.99 -10.36
C MET A 173 -6.10 2.63 -10.03
N VAL A 174 -6.97 2.73 -11.03
CA VAL A 174 -8.39 3.07 -10.85
C VAL A 174 -9.17 1.77 -10.71
N CYS A 175 -9.88 1.61 -9.61
CA CYS A 175 -10.52 0.34 -9.28
C CYS A 175 -11.82 0.53 -8.49
N ARG A 176 -12.53 -0.58 -8.27
CA ARG A 176 -13.61 -0.65 -7.31
C ARG A 176 -13.15 -1.40 -6.07
N VAL A 177 -13.25 -0.74 -4.92
CA VAL A 177 -13.05 -1.37 -3.60
C VAL A 177 -14.41 -1.68 -2.97
N ALA A 178 -14.46 -2.77 -2.19
CA ALA A 178 -15.66 -3.13 -1.45
C ALA A 178 -15.93 -2.12 -0.34
N THR A 179 -17.18 -1.76 -0.14
CA THR A 179 -17.64 -0.85 0.91
C THR A 179 -18.19 -1.57 2.13
N GLY A 180 -18.52 -2.84 1.97
CA GLY A 180 -19.11 -3.69 3.00
C GLY A 180 -18.28 -4.94 3.32
N SER A 181 -18.77 -5.70 4.30
CA SER A 181 -18.19 -6.99 4.71
C SER A 181 -18.72 -8.17 3.88
N ASP A 182 -19.63 -7.95 2.93
CA ASP A 182 -20.15 -9.02 2.07
C ASP A 182 -19.05 -9.47 1.10
N PHE A 183 -18.63 -10.74 1.22
CA PHE A 183 -17.62 -11.34 0.35
C PHE A 183 -18.07 -11.48 -1.12
N ARG A 184 -19.36 -11.32 -1.43
CA ARG A 184 -19.92 -11.35 -2.79
C ARG A 184 -19.91 -9.97 -3.46
N GLU A 185 -19.65 -8.90 -2.72
CA GLU A 185 -19.55 -7.56 -3.29
C GLU A 185 -18.38 -7.52 -4.29
N PRO A 186 -18.61 -7.11 -5.55
CA PRO A 186 -17.56 -7.00 -6.55
C PRO A 186 -16.51 -5.96 -6.14
N CYS A 187 -15.25 -6.35 -6.19
CA CYS A 187 -14.11 -5.48 -5.87
C CYS A 187 -12.86 -5.95 -6.60
N ILE A 188 -11.81 -5.13 -6.59
CA ILE A 188 -10.53 -5.44 -7.21
C ILE A 188 -9.87 -6.69 -6.63
N GLY A 189 -10.02 -6.92 -5.33
CA GLY A 189 -9.42 -8.05 -4.65
C GLY A 189 -9.81 -8.11 -3.18
N ARG A 190 -9.44 -9.21 -2.54
CA ARG A 190 -9.69 -9.44 -1.12
C ARG A 190 -8.54 -10.21 -0.48
N THR A 191 -8.30 -9.91 0.78
CA THR A 191 -7.44 -10.72 1.64
C THR A 191 -8.31 -11.71 2.41
N PHE A 192 -8.04 -13.00 2.22
CA PHE A 192 -8.64 -14.08 2.98
C PHE A 192 -7.74 -14.46 4.14
N HIS A 193 -8.32 -14.70 5.28
CA HIS A 193 -7.61 -15.06 6.50
C HIS A 193 -8.13 -16.39 7.06
N TRP A 194 -7.19 -17.28 7.41
CA TRP A 194 -7.48 -18.54 8.05
C TRP A 194 -7.45 -18.37 9.57
N ALA A 195 -8.62 -18.34 10.21
CA ALA A 195 -8.75 -18.04 11.64
C ALA A 195 -8.99 -19.28 12.52
N GLN A 196 -8.93 -20.52 11.98
CA GLN A 196 -9.24 -21.73 12.74
C GLN A 196 -8.23 -22.08 13.82
N ASP A 197 -7.00 -21.63 13.68
CA ASP A 197 -5.93 -21.79 14.67
C ASP A 197 -5.91 -20.70 15.75
N GLY A 198 -6.88 -19.78 15.72
CA GLY A 198 -6.96 -18.64 16.63
C GLY A 198 -6.07 -17.45 16.24
N SER A 199 -5.41 -17.51 15.07
CA SER A 199 -4.65 -16.39 14.55
C SER A 199 -5.54 -15.19 14.21
N SER A 200 -4.96 -13.99 14.19
CA SER A 200 -5.62 -12.77 13.74
C SER A 200 -5.06 -12.32 12.39
N ILE A 201 -5.86 -11.61 11.60
CA ILE A 201 -5.40 -11.06 10.31
C ILE A 201 -4.21 -10.12 10.47
N GLY A 202 -4.11 -9.42 11.60
CA GLY A 202 -2.99 -8.53 11.92
C GLY A 202 -1.73 -9.27 12.41
N GLY A 203 -1.83 -10.57 12.65
CA GLY A 203 -0.74 -11.39 13.15
C GLY A 203 -0.95 -11.86 14.59
N THR A 204 -0.44 -13.04 14.88
CA THR A 204 -0.43 -13.65 16.22
C THR A 204 0.99 -13.66 16.73
N PHE A 205 1.17 -13.28 18.00
CA PHE A 205 2.46 -13.28 18.67
C PHE A 205 2.66 -14.60 19.41
N GLU A 206 3.79 -15.23 19.18
CA GLU A 206 4.23 -16.44 19.85
C GLU A 206 5.64 -16.22 20.39
N THR A 207 5.91 -16.71 21.59
CA THR A 207 7.26 -16.69 22.16
C THR A 207 7.66 -18.11 22.50
N TYR A 208 8.89 -18.45 22.18
CA TYR A 208 9.47 -19.73 22.54
C TYR A 208 10.98 -19.64 22.75
N ARG A 209 11.52 -20.58 23.51
CA ARG A 209 12.95 -20.63 23.81
C ARG A 209 13.69 -21.53 22.81
N ASP A 210 14.79 -21.02 22.24
CA ASP A 210 15.77 -21.83 21.50
C ASP A 210 17.04 -21.99 22.33
N GLU A 211 17.15 -23.15 23.00
CA GLU A 211 18.30 -23.48 23.85
C GLU A 211 19.60 -23.61 23.05
N THR A 212 19.54 -23.94 21.76
CA THR A 212 20.74 -24.09 20.93
C THR A 212 21.39 -22.74 20.64
N LYS A 213 20.59 -21.71 20.53
CA LYS A 213 21.04 -20.31 20.31
C LYS A 213 21.10 -19.49 21.58
N ARG A 214 20.63 -20.05 22.72
CA ARG A 214 20.48 -19.34 24.00
C ARG A 214 19.73 -18.01 23.85
N SER A 215 18.64 -18.04 23.12
CA SER A 215 17.82 -16.88 22.84
C SER A 215 16.34 -17.19 23.01
N ASP A 216 15.60 -16.20 23.47
CA ASP A 216 14.16 -16.20 23.38
C ASP A 216 13.77 -15.68 21.99
N ILE A 217 12.88 -16.41 21.32
CA ILE A 217 12.44 -16.04 19.98
C ILE A 217 11.02 -15.51 20.06
N VAL A 218 10.84 -14.32 19.53
CA VAL A 218 9.52 -13.75 19.29
C VAL A 218 9.16 -13.98 17.83
N ARG A 219 8.07 -14.70 17.60
CA ARG A 219 7.51 -14.96 16.28
C ARG A 219 6.19 -14.20 16.14
N VAL A 220 6.02 -13.54 14.99
CA VAL A 220 4.72 -13.02 14.56
C VAL A 220 4.34 -13.73 13.27
N ARG A 221 3.16 -14.32 13.21
CA ARG A 221 2.67 -15.01 12.01
C ARG A 221 1.20 -14.72 11.75
N HIS A 222 0.81 -14.82 10.49
CA HIS A 222 -0.56 -14.84 10.04
C HIS A 222 -0.73 -15.77 8.83
N ASP A 223 -1.92 -16.35 8.70
CA ASP A 223 -2.30 -17.21 7.58
C ASP A 223 -3.24 -16.44 6.67
N VAL A 224 -2.73 -15.91 5.58
CA VAL A 224 -3.49 -15.06 4.65
C VAL A 224 -3.25 -15.46 3.20
N ASP A 225 -4.14 -14.98 2.34
CA ASP A 225 -4.05 -15.12 0.89
C ASP A 225 -4.68 -13.87 0.26
N GLU A 226 -3.93 -13.15 -0.53
CA GLU A 226 -4.37 -11.97 -1.26
C GLU A 226 -4.77 -12.38 -2.69
N ILE A 227 -6.05 -12.21 -3.02
CA ILE A 227 -6.60 -12.57 -4.34
C ILE A 227 -7.15 -11.32 -5.03
N VAL A 228 -6.79 -11.13 -6.30
CA VAL A 228 -7.26 -10.07 -7.20
C VAL A 228 -8.00 -10.66 -8.40
#